data_c00193de81b6fc0fce9078eb09a11137
#
_entry.id   c00193de81b6fc0fce9078eb09a11137
#
_cell.length_a   1.000
_cell.length_b   1.000
_cell.length_c   1.000
_cell.angle_alpha   90.00
_cell.angle_beta   90.00
_cell.angle_gamma   90.00
#
_symmetry.space_group_name_H-M   'P 1'
#
loop_
_entity.id
_entity.type
_entity.pdbx_description
1 polymer ?
#
loop_
_entity_poly.entity_id
_entity_poly.type
_entity_poly.pdbx_seq_one_letter_code
_entity_poly.pdbx_strand_id
1 'polypeptide(L)'
;MQILVDPLYFHGDPRAQLVVIPSAKASIAGKVLSYKEAIIMSDAIRPYLHYLPTLGARVMIDRSSVIIGNVVLGDDVSVWPLVAIRGDVNQVSIGARSNIQDGSVLHVTHHSEHNPEGNPLIIGEDVTVGHKAILHGCTIGNRVLVGMGSIVLDGAVIEDDVMIGAGSLVSPGKRLASGHLYMGSPARQVRPLTPAELEGLLYSAGNYVRWKDDYLAETK
;
A
#
# COMPACT_ATOMS: atom_id res chain seq x y z
N MET A 1 -25.51 3.61 -16.42
CA MET A 1 -24.88 4.19 -17.63
C MET A 1 -23.69 3.32 -17.94
N GLN A 2 -23.75 2.57 -19.04
CA GLN A 2 -22.69 1.64 -19.46
C GLN A 2 -21.51 2.44 -20.02
N ILE A 3 -20.33 2.25 -19.45
CA ILE A 3 -19.08 2.74 -20.06
C ILE A 3 -18.66 1.66 -21.05
N LEU A 4 -18.76 1.94 -22.33
CA LEU A 4 -18.19 1.12 -23.40
C LEU A 4 -16.67 1.31 -23.37
N VAL A 5 -15.96 0.26 -23.01
CA VAL A 5 -14.49 0.20 -23.07
C VAL A 5 -14.13 -0.48 -24.38
N ASP A 6 -13.26 0.15 -25.18
CA ASP A 6 -12.76 -0.41 -26.43
C ASP A 6 -11.97 -1.70 -26.16
N PRO A 7 -12.36 -2.85 -26.76
CA PRO A 7 -11.72 -4.14 -26.50
C PRO A 7 -10.29 -4.28 -27.04
N LEU A 8 -9.75 -3.29 -27.73
CA LEU A 8 -8.44 -3.36 -28.37
C LEU A 8 -7.25 -3.16 -27.40
N TYR A 9 -7.48 -2.88 -26.12
CA TYR A 9 -6.41 -2.65 -25.13
C TYR A 9 -6.10 -3.83 -24.21
N PHE A 10 -6.77 -4.98 -24.39
CA PHE A 10 -6.57 -6.18 -23.55
C PHE A 10 -5.93 -7.32 -24.34
N HIS A 11 -4.69 -7.15 -24.76
CA HIS A 11 -3.89 -8.28 -25.25
C HIS A 11 -2.78 -8.59 -24.23
N GLY A 12 -2.98 -9.63 -23.42
CA GLY A 12 -1.89 -10.31 -22.75
C GLY A 12 -2.09 -10.94 -21.37
N ASP A 13 -3.06 -10.54 -20.55
CA ASP A 13 -3.27 -11.19 -19.25
C ASP A 13 -4.74 -11.57 -19.01
N PRO A 14 -5.08 -12.89 -18.97
CA PRO A 14 -6.45 -13.35 -18.70
C PRO A 14 -6.93 -13.06 -17.26
N ARG A 15 -6.10 -12.47 -16.39
CA ARG A 15 -6.43 -12.11 -15.01
C ARG A 15 -6.73 -10.62 -14.83
N ALA A 16 -6.67 -9.81 -15.89
CA ALA A 16 -7.04 -8.40 -15.82
C ALA A 16 -8.54 -8.27 -15.55
N GLN A 17 -8.93 -8.17 -14.29
CA GLN A 17 -10.30 -7.83 -13.90
C GLN A 17 -10.54 -6.34 -14.08
N LEU A 18 -11.67 -6.00 -14.73
CA LEU A 18 -12.12 -4.63 -14.88
C LEU A 18 -12.42 -4.03 -13.51
N VAL A 19 -11.57 -3.12 -13.05
CA VAL A 19 -11.84 -2.36 -11.82
C VAL A 19 -12.82 -1.26 -12.18
N VAL A 20 -14.09 -1.47 -11.85
CA VAL A 20 -15.12 -0.43 -11.93
C VAL A 20 -14.94 0.48 -10.71
N ILE A 21 -14.38 1.66 -10.92
CA ILE A 21 -14.44 2.73 -9.93
C ILE A 21 -15.90 3.21 -9.88
N PRO A 22 -16.60 3.14 -8.73
CA PRO A 22 -17.97 3.66 -8.67
C PRO A 22 -17.95 5.16 -8.96
N SER A 23 -18.50 5.51 -10.09
CA SER A 23 -18.98 6.81 -10.56
C SER A 23 -18.38 8.10 -9.96
N ALA A 24 -17.19 8.49 -10.38
CA ALA A 24 -16.97 9.90 -10.58
C ALA A 24 -17.54 10.25 -11.97
N LYS A 25 -18.65 11.00 -12.03
CA LYS A 25 -19.16 11.56 -13.27
C LYS A 25 -18.17 12.65 -13.74
N ALA A 26 -17.14 12.27 -14.45
CA ALA A 26 -16.30 13.21 -15.16
C ALA A 26 -17.02 13.60 -16.46
N SER A 27 -17.91 14.58 -16.39
CA SER A 27 -18.47 15.26 -17.56
C SER A 27 -18.00 16.70 -17.53
N ILE A 28 -17.05 17.06 -18.38
CA ILE A 28 -16.71 18.45 -18.65
C ILE A 28 -17.34 18.80 -20.01
N ALA A 29 -18.21 19.81 -20.03
CA ALA A 29 -18.87 20.33 -21.23
C ALA A 29 -19.64 19.30 -22.07
N GLY A 30 -20.28 18.30 -21.43
CA GLY A 30 -21.11 17.31 -22.11
C GLY A 30 -20.36 16.22 -22.87
N LYS A 31 -19.03 16.14 -22.77
CA LYS A 31 -18.20 15.09 -23.37
C LYS A 31 -17.95 13.98 -22.38
N VAL A 32 -18.30 12.74 -22.74
CA VAL A 32 -17.90 11.55 -21.97
C VAL A 32 -16.41 11.33 -22.20
N LEU A 33 -15.62 11.42 -21.13
CA LEU A 33 -14.17 11.18 -21.19
C LEU A 33 -13.88 9.69 -21.32
N SER A 34 -12.88 9.33 -22.12
CA SER A 34 -12.36 7.96 -22.16
C SER A 34 -11.75 7.57 -20.80
N TYR A 35 -11.65 6.28 -20.52
CA TYR A 35 -11.00 5.78 -19.29
C TYR A 35 -9.58 6.34 -19.11
N LYS A 36 -8.84 6.49 -20.21
CA LYS A 36 -7.49 7.09 -20.22
C LYS A 36 -7.52 8.58 -19.84
N GLU A 37 -8.50 9.32 -20.33
CA GLU A 37 -8.70 10.74 -19.99
C GLU A 37 -9.19 10.92 -18.55
N ALA A 38 -10.04 9.99 -18.04
CA ALA A 38 -10.48 9.99 -16.65
C ALA A 38 -9.34 9.69 -15.68
N ILE A 39 -8.41 8.79 -16.02
CA ILE A 39 -7.20 8.51 -15.21
C ILE A 39 -6.23 9.69 -15.19
N ILE A 40 -6.07 10.40 -16.33
CA ILE A 40 -5.24 11.61 -16.38
C ILE A 40 -5.79 12.71 -15.47
N MET A 41 -7.10 12.70 -15.19
CA MET A 41 -7.76 13.64 -14.28
C MET A 41 -7.84 13.17 -12.82
N SER A 42 -7.53 11.91 -12.51
CA SER A 42 -7.33 11.41 -11.15
C SER A 42 -5.86 11.55 -10.79
N ASP A 43 -5.49 12.64 -10.14
CA ASP A 43 -4.09 12.91 -9.77
C ASP A 43 -3.48 11.84 -8.85
N ALA A 44 -4.31 11.02 -8.18
CA ALA A 44 -3.88 10.01 -7.22
C ALA A 44 -3.40 8.71 -7.87
N ILE A 45 -4.08 8.18 -8.89
CA ILE A 45 -3.77 6.87 -9.52
C ILE A 45 -3.17 7.11 -10.89
N ARG A 46 -1.93 6.62 -11.10
CA ARG A 46 -1.19 6.85 -12.34
C ARG A 46 -0.67 5.54 -12.94
N PRO A 47 -0.83 5.33 -14.24
CA PRO A 47 -0.19 4.23 -14.92
C PRO A 47 1.34 4.45 -15.03
N TYR A 48 2.08 3.36 -15.11
CA TYR A 48 3.48 3.36 -15.56
C TYR A 48 3.67 2.27 -16.61
N LEU A 49 4.07 2.64 -17.81
CA LEU A 49 4.08 1.76 -18.98
C LEU A 49 2.70 1.11 -19.19
N HIS A 50 2.63 -0.23 -19.10
CA HIS A 50 1.39 -1.01 -19.21
C HIS A 50 0.77 -1.39 -17.86
N TYR A 51 1.40 -1.01 -16.75
CA TYR A 51 0.89 -1.29 -15.42
C TYR A 51 -0.04 -0.17 -14.93
N LEU A 52 -1.19 -0.57 -14.42
CA LEU A 52 -2.13 0.30 -13.72
C LEU A 52 -2.39 -0.28 -12.33
N PRO A 53 -2.44 0.53 -11.27
CA PRO A 53 -2.80 0.04 -9.95
C PRO A 53 -4.13 -0.70 -9.92
N THR A 54 -4.15 -1.86 -9.25
CA THR A 54 -5.33 -2.70 -9.04
C THR A 54 -5.84 -2.51 -7.62
N LEU A 55 -7.13 -2.26 -7.46
CA LEU A 55 -7.76 -1.98 -6.18
C LEU A 55 -8.79 -3.05 -5.84
N GLY A 56 -8.76 -3.50 -4.61
CA GLY A 56 -9.80 -4.31 -3.98
C GLY A 56 -11.07 -3.51 -3.69
N ALA A 57 -12.00 -4.13 -2.98
CA ALA A 57 -13.26 -3.48 -2.59
C ALA A 57 -13.02 -2.46 -1.45
N ARG A 58 -13.79 -1.36 -1.45
CA ARG A 58 -13.83 -0.34 -0.37
C ARG A 58 -12.46 0.28 -0.03
N VAL A 59 -11.55 0.33 -0.98
CA VAL A 59 -10.26 1.02 -0.83
C VAL A 59 -10.51 2.53 -0.74
N MET A 60 -9.88 3.19 0.24
CA MET A 60 -9.82 4.64 0.35
C MET A 60 -8.44 5.14 -0.07
N ILE A 61 -8.40 6.13 -0.95
CA ILE A 61 -7.16 6.80 -1.34
C ILE A 61 -7.41 8.30 -1.22
N ASP A 62 -6.64 8.96 -0.34
CA ASP A 62 -6.70 10.42 -0.26
C ASP A 62 -6.20 11.05 -1.56
N ARG A 63 -6.91 12.07 -2.03
CA ARG A 63 -6.63 12.76 -3.30
C ARG A 63 -5.24 13.42 -3.37
N SER A 64 -4.61 13.70 -2.23
CA SER A 64 -3.26 14.26 -2.16
C SER A 64 -2.16 13.19 -2.29
N SER A 65 -2.54 11.90 -2.28
CA SER A 65 -1.63 10.78 -2.40
C SER A 65 -1.38 10.39 -3.85
N VAL A 66 -0.31 9.64 -4.11
CA VAL A 66 0.05 9.17 -5.45
C VAL A 66 0.34 7.68 -5.44
N ILE A 67 -0.33 6.93 -6.35
CA ILE A 67 -0.15 5.50 -6.53
C ILE A 67 0.18 5.23 -7.99
N ILE A 68 1.37 4.68 -8.27
CA ILE A 68 1.92 4.59 -9.63
C ILE A 68 2.31 3.15 -9.96
N GLY A 69 1.88 2.67 -11.13
CA GLY A 69 2.42 1.46 -11.77
C GLY A 69 1.87 0.15 -11.21
N ASN A 70 2.74 -0.85 -11.06
CA ASN A 70 2.39 -2.21 -10.62
C ASN A 70 2.13 -2.25 -9.11
N VAL A 71 0.97 -1.78 -8.71
CA VAL A 71 0.52 -1.73 -7.31
C VAL A 71 -0.79 -2.49 -7.17
N VAL A 72 -0.86 -3.37 -6.17
CA VAL A 72 -2.08 -4.11 -5.81
C VAL A 72 -2.47 -3.73 -4.38
N LEU A 73 -3.67 -3.20 -4.19
CA LEU A 73 -4.26 -2.92 -2.89
C LEU A 73 -5.41 -3.88 -2.62
N GLY A 74 -5.36 -4.61 -1.52
CA GLY A 74 -6.42 -5.51 -1.06
C GLY A 74 -7.68 -4.77 -0.59
N ASP A 75 -8.69 -5.54 -0.22
CA ASP A 75 -9.95 -5.00 0.29
C ASP A 75 -9.74 -4.18 1.56
N ASP A 76 -10.48 -3.10 1.70
CA ASP A 76 -10.46 -2.22 2.87
C ASP A 76 -9.09 -1.56 3.17
N VAL A 77 -8.16 -1.55 2.22
CA VAL A 77 -6.93 -0.76 2.37
C VAL A 77 -7.26 0.73 2.41
N SER A 78 -6.55 1.47 3.27
CA SER A 78 -6.63 2.93 3.32
C SER A 78 -5.27 3.59 3.11
N VAL A 79 -5.23 4.54 2.17
CA VAL A 79 -4.05 5.36 1.86
C VAL A 79 -4.36 6.79 2.22
N TRP A 80 -3.65 7.30 3.22
CA TRP A 80 -3.88 8.57 3.89
C TRP A 80 -3.11 9.72 3.22
N PRO A 81 -3.34 10.98 3.60
CA PRO A 81 -2.80 12.14 2.89
C PRO A 81 -1.28 12.09 2.63
N LEU A 82 -0.87 12.59 1.46
CA LEU A 82 0.53 12.78 1.07
C LEU A 82 1.36 11.48 0.98
N VAL A 83 0.72 10.33 0.88
CA VAL A 83 1.41 9.04 0.68
C VAL A 83 1.86 8.89 -0.77
N ALA A 84 3.08 8.38 -0.98
CA ALA A 84 3.60 8.02 -2.28
C ALA A 84 3.87 6.50 -2.37
N ILE A 85 3.14 5.79 -3.25
CA ILE A 85 3.34 4.36 -3.53
C ILE A 85 3.75 4.23 -5.00
N ARG A 86 4.94 3.69 -5.25
CA ARG A 86 5.46 3.59 -6.61
C ARG A 86 5.99 2.19 -6.92
N GLY A 87 5.24 1.46 -7.76
CA GLY A 87 5.59 0.14 -8.31
C GLY A 87 5.98 0.23 -9.79
N ASP A 88 6.97 1.07 -10.11
CA ASP A 88 7.40 1.31 -11.49
C ASP A 88 8.46 0.33 -11.98
N VAL A 89 9.34 -0.15 -11.11
CA VAL A 89 10.45 -1.04 -11.46
C VAL A 89 10.34 -2.44 -10.84
N ASN A 90 9.34 -2.66 -9.98
CA ASN A 90 8.94 -3.94 -9.40
C ASN A 90 7.53 -3.81 -8.81
N GLN A 91 7.00 -4.87 -8.20
CA GLN A 91 5.64 -4.91 -7.65
C GLN A 91 5.57 -4.36 -6.23
N VAL A 92 4.50 -3.61 -5.93
CA VAL A 92 4.01 -3.34 -4.57
C VAL A 92 2.70 -4.09 -4.36
N SER A 93 2.59 -4.86 -3.27
CA SER A 93 1.35 -5.54 -2.86
C SER A 93 1.02 -5.21 -1.41
N ILE A 94 -0.21 -4.80 -1.14
CA ILE A 94 -0.69 -4.45 0.20
C ILE A 94 -1.95 -5.27 0.49
N GLY A 95 -1.88 -6.09 1.53
CA GLY A 95 -2.95 -6.98 1.97
C GLY A 95 -4.14 -6.23 2.58
N ALA A 96 -5.26 -6.93 2.68
CA ALA A 96 -6.53 -6.37 3.12
C ALA A 96 -6.46 -5.70 4.50
N ARG A 97 -7.29 -4.67 4.73
CA ARG A 97 -7.44 -3.93 6.01
C ARG A 97 -6.17 -3.25 6.51
N SER A 98 -5.14 -3.18 5.69
CA SER A 98 -3.90 -2.46 6.01
C SER A 98 -4.07 -0.96 5.74
N ASN A 99 -3.37 -0.14 6.53
CA ASN A 99 -3.41 1.31 6.40
C ASN A 99 -2.01 1.89 6.22
N ILE A 100 -1.89 2.84 5.30
CA ILE A 100 -0.65 3.56 5.01
C ILE A 100 -0.87 5.02 5.37
N GLN A 101 -0.26 5.45 6.47
CA GLN A 101 -0.53 6.75 7.07
C GLN A 101 0.28 7.88 6.42
N ASP A 102 -0.14 9.08 6.72
CA ASP A 102 0.25 10.35 6.10
C ASP A 102 1.74 10.49 5.85
N GLY A 103 2.09 10.91 4.64
CA GLY A 103 3.46 11.21 4.22
C GLY A 103 4.40 10.01 4.13
N SER A 104 3.89 8.76 4.22
CA SER A 104 4.72 7.58 4.05
C SER A 104 5.13 7.36 2.58
N VAL A 105 6.30 6.75 2.37
CA VAL A 105 6.85 6.47 1.04
C VAL A 105 7.11 4.98 0.90
N LEU A 106 6.52 4.37 -0.13
CA LEU A 106 6.60 2.95 -0.44
C LEU A 106 7.20 2.76 -1.84
N HIS A 107 8.32 2.04 -1.91
CA HIS A 107 9.01 1.81 -3.18
C HIS A 107 9.69 0.44 -3.23
N VAL A 108 10.30 0.12 -4.36
CA VAL A 108 10.80 -1.21 -4.72
C VAL A 108 12.17 -1.13 -5.38
N THR A 109 12.90 -2.24 -5.42
CA THR A 109 14.18 -2.33 -6.15
C THR A 109 14.00 -3.13 -7.43
N HIS A 110 14.57 -2.63 -8.51
CA HIS A 110 14.52 -3.21 -9.85
C HIS A 110 15.30 -4.52 -9.97
N HIS A 111 15.02 -5.27 -11.03
CA HIS A 111 15.78 -6.45 -11.45
C HIS A 111 17.16 -6.03 -11.98
N SER A 112 18.21 -6.73 -11.59
CA SER A 112 19.58 -6.45 -12.05
C SER A 112 20.42 -7.75 -12.12
N GLU A 113 21.60 -7.70 -12.71
CA GLU A 113 22.52 -8.85 -12.72
C GLU A 113 22.89 -9.32 -11.30
N HIS A 114 22.98 -8.39 -10.35
CA HIS A 114 23.34 -8.68 -8.96
C HIS A 114 22.14 -9.06 -8.09
N ASN A 115 20.94 -8.75 -8.53
CA ASN A 115 19.68 -9.10 -7.87
C ASN A 115 18.64 -9.39 -8.97
N PRO A 116 18.61 -10.61 -9.55
CA PRO A 116 17.74 -10.93 -10.67
C PRO A 116 16.25 -10.76 -10.40
N GLU A 117 15.80 -10.99 -9.17
CA GLU A 117 14.39 -10.81 -8.78
C GLU A 117 14.08 -9.37 -8.34
N GLY A 118 15.10 -8.54 -8.11
CA GLY A 118 14.93 -7.26 -7.44
C GLY A 118 14.43 -7.46 -6.02
N ASN A 119 13.85 -6.40 -5.43
CA ASN A 119 13.14 -6.51 -4.16
C ASN A 119 11.74 -5.87 -4.32
N PRO A 120 10.68 -6.68 -4.48
CA PRO A 120 9.32 -6.18 -4.39
C PRO A 120 9.00 -5.71 -2.98
N LEU A 121 7.98 -4.90 -2.82
CA LEU A 121 7.41 -4.55 -1.52
C LEU A 121 6.13 -5.34 -1.30
N ILE A 122 6.14 -6.20 -0.28
CA ILE A 122 4.99 -7.03 0.08
C ILE A 122 4.57 -6.66 1.51
N ILE A 123 3.33 -6.25 1.67
CA ILE A 123 2.71 -5.93 2.96
C ILE A 123 1.52 -6.86 3.15
N GLY A 124 1.47 -7.55 4.28
CA GLY A 124 0.41 -8.47 4.65
C GLY A 124 -0.91 -7.77 5.01
N GLU A 125 -1.79 -8.53 5.63
CA GLU A 125 -3.10 -8.06 6.08
C GLU A 125 -3.03 -7.47 7.50
N ASP A 126 -3.98 -6.56 7.82
CA ASP A 126 -4.10 -5.93 9.14
C ASP A 126 -2.83 -5.20 9.59
N VAL A 127 -2.07 -4.63 8.64
CA VAL A 127 -0.83 -3.89 8.92
C VAL A 127 -1.13 -2.41 9.13
N THR A 128 -0.55 -1.84 10.17
CA THR A 128 -0.54 -0.39 10.41
C THR A 128 0.83 0.18 10.07
N VAL A 129 0.93 0.96 8.99
CA VAL A 129 2.13 1.72 8.63
C VAL A 129 1.96 3.15 9.12
N GLY A 130 2.67 3.49 10.19
CA GLY A 130 2.60 4.80 10.86
C GLY A 130 3.11 5.95 9.98
N HIS A 131 2.67 7.17 10.34
CA HIS A 131 2.97 8.39 9.60
C HIS A 131 4.46 8.54 9.25
N LYS A 132 4.76 8.99 8.03
CA LYS A 132 6.13 9.25 7.53
C LYS A 132 7.07 8.04 7.58
N ALA A 133 6.55 6.83 7.55
CA ALA A 133 7.38 5.64 7.41
C ALA A 133 7.92 5.50 5.97
N ILE A 134 9.09 4.90 5.82
CA ILE A 134 9.67 4.55 4.52
C ILE A 134 9.82 3.04 4.46
N LEU A 135 9.16 2.42 3.48
CA LEU A 135 9.28 0.99 3.19
C LEU A 135 9.85 0.81 1.79
N HIS A 136 10.98 0.15 1.69
CA HIS A 136 11.66 -0.03 0.42
C HIS A 136 12.07 -1.48 0.22
N GLY A 137 11.50 -2.15 -0.80
CA GLY A 137 11.88 -3.48 -1.23
C GLY A 137 11.91 -4.54 -0.13
N CYS A 138 10.93 -4.55 0.77
CA CYS A 138 10.89 -5.42 1.94
C CYS A 138 9.61 -6.24 2.03
N THR A 139 9.58 -7.23 2.91
CA THR A 139 8.40 -8.04 3.21
C THR A 139 7.93 -7.76 4.63
N ILE A 140 6.68 -7.36 4.78
CA ILE A 140 5.99 -7.15 6.05
C ILE A 140 4.89 -8.22 6.16
N GLY A 141 4.91 -9.02 7.20
CA GLY A 141 3.90 -10.02 7.52
C GLY A 141 2.56 -9.41 7.94
N ASN A 142 1.69 -10.23 8.48
CA ASN A 142 0.36 -9.81 8.92
C ASN A 142 0.39 -9.23 10.35
N ARG A 143 -0.57 -8.38 10.68
CA ARG A 143 -0.72 -7.82 12.04
C ARG A 143 0.59 -7.18 12.55
N VAL A 144 1.20 -6.37 11.70
CA VAL A 144 2.43 -5.65 12.03
C VAL A 144 2.13 -4.19 12.24
N LEU A 145 2.74 -3.59 13.26
CA LEU A 145 2.77 -2.15 13.45
C LEU A 145 4.16 -1.62 13.12
N VAL A 146 4.26 -0.82 12.06
CA VAL A 146 5.45 -0.05 11.72
C VAL A 146 5.29 1.34 12.34
N GLY A 147 6.08 1.63 13.37
CA GLY A 147 6.02 2.91 14.08
C GLY A 147 6.31 4.11 13.19
N MET A 148 5.77 5.28 13.55
CA MET A 148 5.93 6.54 12.83
C MET A 148 7.40 6.86 12.55
N GLY A 149 7.71 7.32 11.32
CA GLY A 149 9.05 7.71 10.92
C GLY A 149 10.06 6.57 10.84
N SER A 150 9.63 5.31 10.92
CA SER A 150 10.52 4.16 10.76
C SER A 150 10.93 3.95 9.30
N ILE A 151 12.11 3.37 9.11
CA ILE A 151 12.66 3.03 7.79
C ILE A 151 12.91 1.53 7.75
N VAL A 152 12.36 0.83 6.76
CA VAL A 152 12.59 -0.60 6.51
C VAL A 152 13.16 -0.76 5.11
N LEU A 153 14.35 -1.36 5.01
CA LEU A 153 15.14 -1.39 3.79
C LEU A 153 15.11 -2.75 3.08
N ASP A 154 15.71 -2.78 1.89
CA ASP A 154 15.70 -3.87 0.93
C ASP A 154 15.96 -5.25 1.51
N GLY A 155 15.14 -6.23 1.12
CA GLY A 155 15.28 -7.61 1.54
C GLY A 155 15.03 -7.86 3.04
N ALA A 156 14.65 -6.84 3.81
CA ALA A 156 14.22 -7.05 5.18
C ALA A 156 12.92 -7.86 5.22
N VAL A 157 12.81 -8.78 6.17
CA VAL A 157 11.62 -9.63 6.38
C VAL A 157 11.13 -9.41 7.80
N ILE A 158 9.94 -8.87 7.93
CA ILE A 158 9.24 -8.68 9.19
C ILE A 158 8.18 -9.76 9.27
N GLU A 159 8.29 -10.66 10.24
CA GLU A 159 7.31 -11.74 10.42
C GLU A 159 5.99 -11.19 10.98
N ASP A 160 4.97 -12.06 11.07
CA ASP A 160 3.67 -11.71 11.63
C ASP A 160 3.80 -11.26 13.10
N ASP A 161 2.84 -10.47 13.57
CA ASP A 161 2.74 -10.06 14.97
C ASP A 161 4.00 -9.32 15.50
N VAL A 162 4.57 -8.44 14.70
CA VAL A 162 5.74 -7.62 15.09
C VAL A 162 5.32 -6.17 15.30
N MET A 163 5.93 -5.54 16.31
CA MET A 163 5.86 -4.11 16.55
C MET A 163 7.24 -3.48 16.34
N ILE A 164 7.32 -2.50 15.44
CA ILE A 164 8.51 -1.67 15.21
C ILE A 164 8.26 -0.32 15.88
N GLY A 165 9.08 0.06 16.86
CA GLY A 165 8.97 1.35 17.54
C GLY A 165 9.26 2.53 16.61
N ALA A 166 8.66 3.68 16.89
CA ALA A 166 8.80 4.90 16.08
C ALA A 166 10.28 5.30 15.87
N GLY A 167 10.62 5.81 14.68
CA GLY A 167 11.97 6.25 14.33
C GLY A 167 13.00 5.15 14.18
N SER A 168 12.59 3.89 14.10
CA SER A 168 13.52 2.75 13.98
C SER A 168 14.04 2.58 12.56
N LEU A 169 15.26 2.06 12.42
CA LEU A 169 15.87 1.68 11.15
C LEU A 169 16.07 0.16 11.07
N VAL A 170 15.33 -0.51 10.22
CA VAL A 170 15.56 -1.92 9.89
C VAL A 170 16.49 -2.01 8.69
N SER A 171 17.72 -2.50 8.93
CA SER A 171 18.76 -2.59 7.92
C SER A 171 18.43 -3.61 6.82
N PRO A 172 19.04 -3.50 5.62
CA PRO A 172 18.82 -4.45 4.53
C PRO A 172 19.03 -5.91 4.94
N GLY A 173 18.21 -6.81 4.43
CA GLY A 173 18.27 -8.25 4.67
C GLY A 173 17.99 -8.68 6.11
N LYS A 174 17.60 -7.76 7.00
CA LYS A 174 17.33 -8.08 8.40
C LYS A 174 16.01 -8.84 8.53
N ARG A 175 16.02 -9.91 9.33
CA ARG A 175 14.81 -10.64 9.71
C ARG A 175 14.40 -10.27 11.12
N LEU A 176 13.14 -9.88 11.31
CA LEU A 176 12.53 -9.60 12.62
C LEU A 176 11.53 -10.72 12.92
N ALA A 177 11.83 -11.48 13.99
CA ALA A 177 11.03 -12.63 14.39
C ALA A 177 9.69 -12.19 15.02
N SER A 178 8.67 -13.02 14.78
CA SER A 178 7.30 -12.85 15.26
C SER A 178 7.20 -12.64 16.78
N GLY A 179 6.16 -11.92 17.21
CA GLY A 179 5.79 -11.76 18.62
C GLY A 179 6.70 -10.83 19.43
N HIS A 180 7.46 -9.94 18.79
CA HIS A 180 8.43 -9.10 19.47
C HIS A 180 8.33 -7.62 19.12
N LEU A 181 8.74 -6.78 20.09
CA LEU A 181 9.02 -5.36 19.90
C LEU A 181 10.48 -5.18 19.45
N TYR A 182 10.66 -4.41 18.37
CA TYR A 182 11.97 -3.97 17.87
C TYR A 182 12.05 -2.45 17.88
N MET A 183 13.19 -1.89 18.30
CA MET A 183 13.42 -0.45 18.36
C MET A 183 14.87 -0.08 18.04
N GLY A 184 15.08 1.16 17.63
CA GLY A 184 16.38 1.79 17.48
C GLY A 184 16.89 1.91 16.04
N SER A 185 18.07 2.53 15.89
CA SER A 185 18.76 2.71 14.61
C SER A 185 20.23 2.26 14.76
N PRO A 186 20.57 1.04 14.33
CA PRO A 186 19.73 0.01 13.74
C PRO A 186 18.78 -0.66 14.78
N ALA A 187 17.63 -1.13 14.30
CA ALA A 187 16.63 -1.77 15.14
C ALA A 187 17.15 -3.07 15.78
N ARG A 188 16.84 -3.25 17.06
CA ARG A 188 17.19 -4.43 17.85
C ARG A 188 15.94 -4.96 18.54
N GLN A 189 15.88 -6.25 18.75
CA GLN A 189 14.85 -6.89 19.56
C GLN A 189 14.95 -6.38 21.00
N VAL A 190 13.84 -5.90 21.54
CA VAL A 190 13.76 -5.35 22.90
C VAL A 190 13.18 -6.38 23.86
N ARG A 191 12.00 -6.92 23.53
CA ARG A 191 11.27 -7.89 24.35
C ARG A 191 10.14 -8.55 23.56
N PRO A 192 9.57 -9.65 24.05
CA PRO A 192 8.30 -10.17 23.55
C PRO A 192 7.18 -9.14 23.71
N LEU A 193 6.18 -9.22 22.83
CA LEU A 193 4.93 -8.46 22.96
C LEU A 193 4.05 -9.08 24.07
N THR A 194 3.36 -8.24 24.80
CA THR A 194 2.33 -8.67 25.75
C THR A 194 1.06 -9.08 25.00
N PRO A 195 0.16 -9.89 25.64
CA PRO A 195 -1.12 -10.21 25.03
C PRO A 195 -1.94 -8.97 24.63
N ALA A 196 -1.93 -7.92 25.45
CA ALA A 196 -2.63 -6.66 25.16
C ALA A 196 -2.02 -5.93 23.94
N GLU A 197 -0.71 -6.00 23.71
CA GLU A 197 -0.07 -5.43 22.53
C GLU A 197 -0.42 -6.22 21.27
N LEU A 198 -0.48 -7.55 21.35
CA LEU A 198 -0.92 -8.40 20.24
C LEU A 198 -2.39 -8.09 19.83
N GLU A 199 -3.29 -7.95 20.81
CA GLU A 199 -4.67 -7.49 20.55
C GLU A 199 -4.69 -6.07 19.98
N GLY A 200 -3.79 -5.19 20.46
CA GLY A 200 -3.62 -3.83 20.00
C GLY A 200 -3.26 -3.70 18.52
N LEU A 201 -2.55 -4.67 17.94
CA LEU A 201 -2.21 -4.68 16.51
C LEU A 201 -3.48 -4.76 15.65
N LEU A 202 -4.37 -5.72 15.95
CA LEU A 202 -5.66 -5.86 15.26
C LEU A 202 -6.59 -4.67 15.52
N TYR A 203 -6.63 -4.19 16.78
CA TYR A 203 -7.44 -3.04 17.14
C TYR A 203 -7.03 -1.80 16.34
N SER A 204 -5.72 -1.55 16.16
CA SER A 204 -5.21 -0.44 15.36
C SER A 204 -5.69 -0.52 13.92
N ALA A 205 -5.46 -1.65 13.24
CA ALA A 205 -5.91 -1.84 11.85
C ALA A 205 -7.43 -1.67 11.70
N GLY A 206 -8.21 -2.29 12.61
CA GLY A 206 -9.67 -2.18 12.63
C GLY A 206 -10.19 -0.76 12.84
N ASN A 207 -9.48 0.10 13.60
CA ASN A 207 -9.82 1.51 13.73
C ASN A 207 -9.71 2.24 12.39
N TYR A 208 -8.62 2.00 11.65
CA TYR A 208 -8.40 2.64 10.36
C TYR A 208 -9.42 2.18 9.30
N VAL A 209 -9.90 0.93 9.38
CA VAL A 209 -11.04 0.48 8.54
C VAL A 209 -12.31 1.29 8.86
N ARG A 210 -12.63 1.49 10.14
CA ARG A 210 -13.82 2.30 10.51
C ARG A 210 -13.68 3.75 10.08
N TRP A 211 -12.54 4.38 10.35
CA TRP A 211 -12.33 5.79 9.98
C TRP A 211 -12.36 6.00 8.47
N LYS A 212 -11.76 5.12 7.67
CA LYS A 212 -11.87 5.23 6.22
C LYS A 212 -13.32 5.08 5.73
N ASP A 213 -14.14 4.25 6.40
CA ASP A 213 -15.56 4.10 6.04
C ASP A 213 -16.33 5.40 6.29
N ASP A 214 -16.00 6.14 7.35
CA ASP A 214 -16.55 7.48 7.62
C ASP A 214 -16.16 8.45 6.47
N TYR A 215 -14.88 8.49 6.08
CA TYR A 215 -14.43 9.31 4.95
C TYR A 215 -15.13 8.94 3.64
N LEU A 216 -15.31 7.65 3.35
CA LEU A 216 -16.03 7.19 2.15
C LEU A 216 -17.52 7.52 2.19
N ALA A 217 -18.12 7.64 3.37
CA ALA A 217 -19.51 8.03 3.53
C ALA A 217 -19.72 9.53 3.29
N GLU A 218 -18.78 10.39 3.73
CA GLU A 218 -18.86 11.86 3.54
C GLU A 218 -18.66 12.29 2.09
N THR A 219 -17.99 11.48 1.26
CA THR A 219 -17.72 11.80 -0.15
C THR A 219 -18.85 11.40 -1.10
N LYS A 220 -19.99 10.93 -0.58
CA LYS A 220 -21.21 10.61 -1.35
C LYS A 220 -22.14 11.80 -1.40
#